data_04732dc6a6be1eb2828da5e90d675804
#
_entry.id   04732dc6a6be1eb2828da5e90d675804
#
_cell.length_a   1.000
_cell.length_b   1.000
_cell.length_c   1.000
_cell.angle_alpha   90.00
_cell.angle_beta   90.00
_cell.angle_gamma   90.00
#
_symmetry.space_group_name_H-M   'P 1'
#
loop_
_entity.id
_entity.type
_entity.pdbx_description
1 polymer ?
#
loop_
_entity_poly.entity_id
_entity_poly.type
_entity_poly.pdbx_seq_one_letter_code
_entity_poly.pdbx_strand_id
1 'polypeptide(L)'
;HRDELLLFDRLVGKGGAVQLPVIPVRTPGSRWISGHYCDEFAEAHGKTLVVREALGAALPLAGVACAIDRQIIGRIAVRAGGRPFDDNSLTEDYELGLRIGSAGGRTIIARILDRNGELIGTRACFPDSMTASVRQKTRWLTGIALAGWDRLGWQGNWAQKWMLIHDRRS
;
A
#
# COMPACT_ATOMS: atom_id res chain seq x y z
N HIS A 1 16.01 2.19 3.00
CA HIS A 1 17.16 1.40 3.51
C HIS A 1 18.01 0.88 2.34
N ARG A 2 19.35 0.80 2.50
CA ARG A 2 20.27 0.39 1.41
C ARG A 2 20.02 -1.03 0.88
N ASP A 3 19.46 -1.90 1.70
CA ASP A 3 19.21 -3.30 1.35
C ASP A 3 17.82 -3.53 0.72
N GLU A 4 17.02 -2.48 0.49
CA GLU A 4 15.68 -2.58 -0.09
C GLU A 4 15.69 -3.25 -1.46
N LEU A 5 16.58 -2.81 -2.36
CA LEU A 5 16.65 -3.37 -3.72
C LEU A 5 17.00 -4.86 -3.72
N LEU A 6 17.90 -5.29 -2.81
CA LEU A 6 18.25 -6.69 -2.66
C LEU A 6 17.07 -7.52 -2.16
N LEU A 7 16.27 -6.97 -1.24
CA LEU A 7 15.06 -7.64 -0.77
C LEU A 7 14.00 -7.72 -1.85
N PHE A 8 13.81 -6.66 -2.62
CA PHE A 8 12.88 -6.67 -3.74
C PHE A 8 13.23 -7.74 -4.77
N ASP A 9 14.49 -7.84 -5.15
CA ASP A 9 14.97 -8.84 -6.09
C ASP A 9 14.72 -10.29 -5.60
N ARG A 10 14.87 -10.52 -4.29
CA ARG A 10 14.66 -11.84 -3.69
C ARG A 10 13.21 -12.19 -3.45
N LEU A 11 12.37 -11.21 -3.14
CA LEU A 11 11.01 -11.43 -2.63
C LEU A 11 9.93 -11.25 -3.69
N VAL A 12 10.19 -10.44 -4.72
CA VAL A 12 9.25 -10.28 -5.83
C VAL A 12 9.17 -11.60 -6.61
N GLY A 13 8.10 -12.35 -6.39
CA GLY A 13 7.81 -13.56 -7.14
C GLY A 13 7.14 -13.27 -8.48
N LYS A 14 7.14 -14.24 -9.39
CA LYS A 14 6.48 -14.14 -10.70
C LYS A 14 5.00 -13.84 -10.55
N GLY A 15 4.56 -12.72 -11.12
CA GLY A 15 3.17 -12.27 -11.07
C GLY A 15 2.74 -11.68 -9.73
N GLY A 16 3.68 -11.23 -8.89
CA GLY A 16 3.39 -10.69 -7.58
C GLY A 16 3.89 -9.26 -7.35
N ALA A 17 3.66 -8.78 -6.14
CA ALA A 17 4.23 -7.55 -5.61
C ALA A 17 4.65 -7.73 -4.15
N VAL A 18 5.67 -7.00 -3.74
CA VAL A 18 6.11 -6.92 -2.35
C VAL A 18 6.06 -5.48 -1.88
N GLN A 19 5.50 -5.27 -0.71
CA GLN A 19 5.51 -4.03 0.04
C GLN A 19 6.47 -4.17 1.23
N LEU A 20 7.42 -3.27 1.38
CA LEU A 20 8.19 -3.11 2.62
C LEU A 20 7.51 -2.05 3.50
N PRO A 21 7.79 -2.01 4.80
CA PRO A 21 7.24 -0.99 5.69
C PRO A 21 7.59 0.43 5.23
N VAL A 22 6.60 1.31 5.23
CA VAL A 22 6.80 2.75 5.17
C VAL A 22 6.90 3.25 6.61
N ILE A 23 7.99 3.94 6.92
CA ILE A 23 8.33 4.41 8.26
C ILE A 23 8.26 5.95 8.25
N PRO A 24 7.17 6.55 8.74
CA PRO A 24 7.07 8.00 8.80
C PRO A 24 8.14 8.60 9.70
N VAL A 25 8.71 9.69 9.25
CA VAL A 25 9.68 10.46 10.02
C VAL A 25 8.95 11.54 10.81
N ARG A 26 9.18 11.57 12.12
CA ARG A 26 8.62 12.61 12.98
C ARG A 26 9.27 13.96 12.66
N THR A 27 8.45 14.98 12.38
CA THR A 27 8.92 16.33 12.06
C THR A 27 9.07 17.14 13.34
N PRO A 28 10.27 17.74 13.62
CA PRO A 28 10.44 18.68 14.73
C PRO A 28 9.44 19.84 14.59
N GLY A 29 8.79 20.22 15.70
CA GLY A 29 7.79 21.29 15.69
C GLY A 29 6.36 20.86 15.30
N SER A 30 6.18 19.67 14.73
CA SER A 30 4.85 19.13 14.37
C SER A 30 4.55 17.80 15.07
N ARG A 31 4.75 17.79 16.40
CA ARG A 31 4.67 16.57 17.20
C ARG A 31 3.35 15.80 17.04
N TRP A 32 2.24 16.50 17.03
CA TRP A 32 0.92 15.88 16.99
C TRP A 32 0.57 15.35 15.60
N ILE A 33 0.77 16.17 14.56
CA ILE A 33 0.41 15.81 13.19
C ILE A 33 1.34 14.73 12.67
N SER A 34 2.66 14.92 12.74
CA SER A 34 3.61 13.91 12.29
C SER A 34 3.58 12.65 13.17
N GLY A 35 3.29 12.77 14.47
CA GLY A 35 3.09 11.65 15.38
C GLY A 35 1.90 10.79 14.97
N HIS A 36 0.78 11.42 14.60
CA HIS A 36 -0.40 10.69 14.10
C HIS A 36 -0.06 9.81 12.87
N TYR A 37 0.72 10.32 11.92
CA TYR A 37 1.17 9.49 10.79
C TYR A 37 2.07 8.34 11.24
N CYS A 38 2.95 8.56 12.23
CA CYS A 38 3.77 7.48 12.78
C CYS A 38 2.91 6.37 13.38
N ASP A 39 1.89 6.71 14.15
CA ASP A 39 0.98 5.75 14.77
C ASP A 39 0.12 5.02 13.74
N GLU A 40 -0.43 5.75 12.77
CA GLU A 40 -1.25 5.19 11.68
C GLU A 40 -0.47 4.18 10.83
N PHE A 41 0.75 4.53 10.40
CA PHE A 41 1.56 3.64 9.59
C PHE A 41 2.13 2.47 10.40
N ALA A 42 2.41 2.65 11.69
CA ALA A 42 2.78 1.55 12.58
C ALA A 42 1.62 0.55 12.71
N GLU A 43 0.39 1.02 12.83
CA GLU A 43 -0.82 0.18 12.84
C GLU A 43 -1.01 -0.51 11.48
N ALA A 44 -0.99 0.25 10.38
CA ALA A 44 -1.22 -0.28 9.04
C ALA A 44 -0.16 -1.31 8.64
N HIS A 45 1.13 -0.96 8.68
CA HIS A 45 2.22 -1.83 8.23
C HIS A 45 2.68 -2.83 9.30
N GLY A 46 2.34 -2.59 10.57
CA GLY A 46 2.68 -3.48 11.68
C GLY A 46 1.64 -4.56 11.95
N LYS A 47 0.37 -4.28 11.67
CA LYS A 47 -0.76 -5.17 12.00
C LYS A 47 -1.70 -5.40 10.83
N THR A 48 -2.34 -4.35 10.31
CA THR A 48 -3.44 -4.49 9.33
C THR A 48 -3.01 -5.21 8.06
N LEU A 49 -1.89 -4.82 7.44
CA LEU A 49 -1.39 -5.47 6.23
C LEU A 49 -0.90 -6.88 6.49
N VAL A 50 -0.32 -7.14 7.66
CA VAL A 50 0.12 -8.49 8.07
C VAL A 50 -1.08 -9.42 8.22
N VAL A 51 -2.14 -8.98 8.91
CA VAL A 51 -3.38 -9.75 9.04
C VAL A 51 -4.05 -9.97 7.68
N ARG A 52 -4.08 -8.95 6.85
CA ARG A 52 -4.63 -9.01 5.48
C ARG A 52 -3.93 -10.06 4.63
N GLU A 53 -2.59 -10.10 4.68
CA GLU A 53 -1.81 -11.14 4.01
C GLU A 53 -2.12 -12.53 4.56
N ALA A 54 -2.13 -12.69 5.88
CA ALA A 54 -2.43 -13.97 6.52
C ALA A 54 -3.83 -14.52 6.16
N LEU A 55 -4.78 -13.63 5.91
CA LEU A 55 -6.12 -13.99 5.43
C LEU A 55 -6.17 -14.30 3.92
N GLY A 56 -5.07 -14.16 3.20
CA GLY A 56 -5.00 -14.36 1.75
C GLY A 56 -5.73 -13.28 0.95
N ALA A 57 -5.95 -12.11 1.53
CA ALA A 57 -6.50 -10.96 0.82
C ALA A 57 -5.39 -10.14 0.16
N ALA A 58 -5.65 -9.57 -1.02
CA ALA A 58 -4.71 -8.72 -1.72
C ALA A 58 -4.40 -7.45 -0.93
N LEU A 59 -3.11 -7.10 -0.84
CA LEU A 59 -2.66 -5.90 -0.14
C LEU A 59 -2.74 -4.67 -1.05
N PRO A 60 -3.20 -3.53 -0.56
CA PRO A 60 -2.93 -2.25 -1.21
C PRO A 60 -1.42 -1.97 -1.16
N LEU A 61 -0.93 -1.23 -2.14
CA LEU A 61 0.44 -0.72 -2.14
C LEU A 61 0.43 0.73 -1.63
N ALA A 62 1.58 1.20 -1.16
CA ALA A 62 1.71 2.53 -0.56
C ALA A 62 2.40 3.55 -1.50
N GLY A 63 2.57 3.22 -2.78
CA GLY A 63 3.25 4.07 -3.77
C GLY A 63 4.75 4.20 -3.59
N VAL A 64 5.27 3.82 -2.42
CA VAL A 64 6.70 3.76 -2.08
C VAL A 64 7.01 2.46 -1.37
N ALA A 65 8.29 2.11 -1.25
CA ALA A 65 8.73 0.87 -0.60
C ALA A 65 8.08 -0.40 -1.20
N CYS A 66 7.81 -0.42 -2.48
CA CYS A 66 7.20 -1.57 -3.14
C CYS A 66 7.92 -1.92 -4.44
N ALA A 67 7.87 -3.20 -4.79
CA ALA A 67 8.31 -3.71 -6.07
C ALA A 67 7.25 -4.64 -6.65
N ILE A 68 7.12 -4.63 -7.97
CA ILE A 68 6.06 -5.34 -8.68
C ILE A 68 6.68 -6.09 -9.85
N ASP A 69 6.30 -7.34 -10.04
CA ASP A 69 6.69 -8.11 -11.21
C ASP A 69 6.17 -7.44 -12.51
N ARG A 70 7.08 -7.25 -13.45
CA ARG A 70 6.77 -6.58 -14.72
C ARG A 70 5.69 -7.29 -15.53
N GLN A 71 5.61 -8.61 -15.42
CA GLN A 71 4.63 -9.40 -16.18
C GLN A 71 3.20 -9.15 -15.68
N ILE A 72 3.00 -9.00 -14.35
CA ILE A 72 1.67 -8.70 -13.82
C ILE A 72 1.23 -7.30 -14.20
N ILE A 73 2.13 -6.32 -14.21
CA ILE A 73 1.83 -4.96 -14.70
C ILE A 73 1.40 -5.01 -16.16
N GLY A 74 2.11 -5.76 -17.01
CA GLY A 74 1.75 -5.92 -18.42
C GLY A 74 0.35 -6.55 -18.58
N ARG A 75 0.02 -7.59 -17.80
CA ARG A 75 -1.31 -8.21 -17.83
C ARG A 75 -2.42 -7.25 -17.40
N ILE A 76 -2.17 -6.44 -16.37
CA ILE A 76 -3.12 -5.41 -15.92
C ILE A 76 -3.30 -4.33 -16.98
N ALA A 77 -2.22 -3.87 -17.60
CA ALA A 77 -2.25 -2.87 -18.67
C ALA A 77 -3.09 -3.35 -19.87
N VAL A 78 -2.88 -4.59 -20.32
CA VAL A 78 -3.67 -5.17 -21.43
C VAL A 78 -5.17 -5.18 -21.10
N ARG A 79 -5.55 -5.58 -19.89
CA ARG A 79 -6.95 -5.59 -19.45
C ARG A 79 -7.56 -4.19 -19.29
N ALA A 80 -6.72 -3.18 -19.06
CA ALA A 80 -7.13 -1.79 -18.85
C ALA A 80 -6.98 -0.91 -20.11
N GLY A 81 -6.87 -1.51 -21.31
CA GLY A 81 -6.77 -0.74 -22.54
C GLY A 81 -5.39 -0.12 -22.82
N GLY A 82 -4.33 -0.69 -22.25
CA GLY A 82 -2.94 -0.32 -22.52
C GLY A 82 -2.20 0.40 -21.40
N ARG A 83 -2.90 0.85 -20.34
CA ARG A 83 -2.30 1.53 -19.19
C ARG A 83 -2.61 0.82 -17.88
N PRO A 84 -1.61 0.50 -17.04
CA PRO A 84 -1.84 -0.15 -15.75
C PRO A 84 -2.43 0.79 -14.70
N PHE A 85 -2.21 2.09 -14.85
CA PHE A 85 -2.73 3.14 -13.97
C PHE A 85 -3.84 3.90 -14.67
N ASP A 86 -4.81 4.35 -13.91
CA ASP A 86 -5.87 5.24 -14.37
C ASP A 86 -5.50 6.68 -13.99
N ASP A 87 -5.41 7.55 -14.99
CA ASP A 87 -5.03 8.98 -14.82
C ASP A 87 -5.99 9.75 -13.90
N ASN A 88 -7.21 9.23 -13.70
CA ASN A 88 -8.23 9.81 -12.83
C ASN A 88 -8.25 9.19 -11.42
N SER A 89 -7.33 8.24 -11.11
CA SER A 89 -7.24 7.67 -9.77
C SER A 89 -6.54 8.63 -8.81
N LEU A 90 -7.13 8.84 -7.64
CA LEU A 90 -6.51 9.60 -6.55
C LEU A 90 -5.58 8.76 -5.68
N THR A 91 -5.67 7.44 -5.82
CA THR A 91 -4.94 6.43 -5.03
C THR A 91 -4.61 5.24 -5.92
N GLU A 92 -3.87 5.50 -6.99
CA GLU A 92 -3.52 4.53 -8.03
C GLU A 92 -2.70 3.36 -7.48
N ASP A 93 -1.90 3.61 -6.47
CA ASP A 93 -1.08 2.63 -5.75
C ASP A 93 -1.96 1.63 -4.96
N TYR A 94 -2.92 2.15 -4.20
CA TYR A 94 -3.91 1.35 -3.49
C TYR A 94 -4.67 0.44 -4.47
N GLU A 95 -5.21 1.01 -5.54
CA GLU A 95 -5.94 0.28 -6.56
C GLU A 95 -5.09 -0.78 -7.25
N LEU A 96 -3.84 -0.45 -7.59
CA LEU A 96 -2.92 -1.38 -8.27
C LEU A 96 -2.67 -2.62 -7.41
N GLY A 97 -2.43 -2.45 -6.11
CA GLY A 97 -2.25 -3.58 -5.19
C GLY A 97 -3.42 -4.56 -5.24
N LEU A 98 -4.65 -4.05 -5.23
CA LEU A 98 -5.86 -4.87 -5.30
C LEU A 98 -6.09 -5.49 -6.68
N ARG A 99 -5.78 -4.76 -7.75
CA ARG A 99 -5.85 -5.28 -9.13
C ARG A 99 -4.85 -6.42 -9.37
N ILE A 100 -3.68 -6.40 -8.74
CA ILE A 100 -2.72 -7.51 -8.77
C ILE A 100 -3.39 -8.79 -8.23
N GLY A 101 -4.03 -8.70 -7.08
CA GLY A 101 -4.78 -9.83 -6.52
C GLY A 101 -5.90 -10.32 -7.43
N SER A 102 -6.70 -9.41 -7.99
CA SER A 102 -7.77 -9.74 -8.94
C SER A 102 -7.25 -10.34 -10.26
N ALA A 103 -6.00 -10.05 -10.62
CA ALA A 103 -5.33 -10.66 -11.78
C ALA A 103 -4.67 -12.02 -11.48
N GLY A 104 -4.88 -12.56 -10.26
CA GLY A 104 -4.30 -13.83 -9.81
C GLY A 104 -2.84 -13.70 -9.33
N GLY A 105 -2.35 -12.48 -9.11
CA GLY A 105 -1.05 -12.23 -8.51
C GLY A 105 -1.12 -12.26 -6.98
N ARG A 106 0.05 -12.37 -6.34
CA ARG A 106 0.15 -12.31 -4.88
C ARG A 106 0.83 -11.01 -4.45
N THR A 107 0.23 -10.33 -3.48
CA THR A 107 0.84 -9.19 -2.80
C THR A 107 1.25 -9.61 -1.40
N ILE A 108 2.46 -9.27 -0.96
CA ILE A 108 2.99 -9.61 0.36
C ILE A 108 3.52 -8.36 1.07
N ILE A 109 3.45 -8.36 2.41
CA ILE A 109 4.14 -7.40 3.26
C ILE A 109 5.39 -8.04 3.85
N ALA A 110 6.58 -7.55 3.50
CA ALA A 110 7.82 -8.11 3.99
C ALA A 110 8.38 -7.25 5.13
N ARG A 111 8.31 -7.76 6.37
CA ARG A 111 8.86 -7.13 7.57
C ARG A 111 10.12 -7.87 7.99
N ILE A 112 11.27 -7.34 7.57
CA ILE A 112 12.58 -7.97 7.75
C ILE A 112 13.47 -7.01 8.55
N LEU A 113 14.20 -7.56 9.50
CA LEU A 113 15.19 -6.80 10.26
C LEU A 113 16.56 -6.95 9.60
N ASP A 114 17.35 -5.91 9.66
CA ASP A 114 18.74 -5.95 9.28
C ASP A 114 19.60 -6.64 10.37
N ARG A 115 20.93 -6.69 10.17
CA ARG A 115 21.86 -7.29 11.12
C ARG A 115 21.94 -6.57 12.46
N ASN A 116 21.50 -5.33 12.52
CA ASN A 116 21.47 -4.50 13.72
C ASN A 116 20.11 -4.59 14.45
N GLY A 117 19.18 -5.38 13.92
CA GLY A 117 17.80 -5.46 14.45
C GLY A 117 16.91 -4.30 14.02
N GLU A 118 17.33 -3.46 13.05
CA GLU A 118 16.51 -2.39 12.52
C GLU A 118 15.61 -2.88 11.39
N LEU A 119 14.36 -2.38 11.37
CA LEU A 119 13.40 -2.72 10.35
C LEU A 119 13.83 -2.14 8.98
N ILE A 120 13.96 -3.01 7.99
CA ILE A 120 14.22 -2.60 6.61
C ILE A 120 12.93 -2.05 6.01
N GLY A 121 12.96 -0.78 5.61
CA GLY A 121 11.82 -0.08 5.05
C GLY A 121 12.19 1.32 4.59
N THR A 122 11.28 1.96 3.88
CA THR A 122 11.47 3.32 3.37
C THR A 122 11.04 4.34 4.42
N ARG A 123 11.95 5.22 4.81
CA ARG A 123 11.64 6.38 5.64
C ARG A 123 11.03 7.48 4.76
N ALA A 124 9.87 7.99 5.16
CA ALA A 124 9.13 9.00 4.40
C ALA A 124 8.70 10.16 5.29
N CYS A 125 8.76 11.38 4.74
CA CYS A 125 8.18 12.56 5.37
C CYS A 125 6.72 12.70 4.97
N PHE A 126 5.87 12.98 5.95
CA PHE A 126 4.45 13.24 5.76
C PHE A 126 4.13 14.70 6.08
N PRO A 127 2.94 15.20 5.74
CA PRO A 127 2.53 16.56 6.08
C PRO A 127 2.72 16.87 7.56
N ASP A 128 3.23 18.04 7.83
CA ASP A 128 3.51 18.55 9.17
C ASP A 128 2.57 19.69 9.60
N SER A 129 1.70 20.15 8.71
CA SER A 129 0.68 21.15 8.98
C SER A 129 -0.73 20.55 8.87
N MET A 130 -1.67 21.08 9.67
CA MET A 130 -3.07 20.64 9.66
C MET A 130 -3.68 20.74 8.27
N THR A 131 -3.49 21.85 7.58
CA THR A 131 -4.04 22.08 6.23
C THR A 131 -3.55 21.05 5.22
N ALA A 132 -2.24 20.77 5.21
CA ALA A 132 -1.66 19.80 4.29
C ALA A 132 -2.11 18.36 4.66
N SER A 133 -2.20 18.06 5.95
CA SER A 133 -2.69 16.77 6.45
C SER A 133 -4.15 16.52 6.04
N VAL A 134 -5.03 17.49 6.27
CA VAL A 134 -6.44 17.40 5.87
C VAL A 134 -6.56 17.19 4.35
N ARG A 135 -5.80 17.95 3.55
CA ARG A 135 -5.81 17.78 2.09
C ARG A 135 -5.39 16.36 1.68
N GLN A 136 -4.33 15.82 2.26
CA GLN A 136 -3.87 14.46 1.97
C GLN A 136 -4.89 13.41 2.40
N LYS A 137 -5.42 13.51 3.61
CA LYS A 137 -6.43 12.58 4.14
C LYS A 137 -7.72 12.62 3.34
N THR A 138 -8.17 13.81 2.93
CA THR A 138 -9.34 13.96 2.05
C THR A 138 -9.10 13.24 0.71
N ARG A 139 -7.91 13.38 0.11
CA ARG A 139 -7.56 12.66 -1.11
C ARG A 139 -7.61 11.14 -0.92
N TRP A 140 -7.06 10.62 0.18
CA TRP A 140 -7.08 9.20 0.50
C TRP A 140 -8.50 8.69 0.74
N LEU A 141 -9.27 9.41 1.57
CA LEU A 141 -10.67 9.05 1.84
C LEU A 141 -11.49 9.03 0.55
N THR A 142 -11.37 10.06 -0.27
CA THR A 142 -12.07 10.13 -1.55
C THR A 142 -11.63 9.01 -2.49
N GLY A 143 -10.34 8.75 -2.61
CA GLY A 143 -9.80 7.72 -3.52
C GLY A 143 -10.10 6.30 -3.05
N ILE A 144 -10.03 6.00 -1.76
CA ILE A 144 -10.19 4.65 -1.22
C ILE A 144 -11.66 4.34 -0.92
N ALA A 145 -12.31 5.19 -0.10
CA ALA A 145 -13.65 4.87 0.41
C ALA A 145 -14.76 5.21 -0.58
N LEU A 146 -14.63 6.27 -1.36
CA LEU A 146 -15.66 6.69 -2.31
C LEU A 146 -15.37 6.20 -3.74
N ALA A 147 -14.39 6.77 -4.42
CA ALA A 147 -14.06 6.38 -5.79
C ALA A 147 -13.59 4.93 -5.92
N GLY A 148 -12.83 4.42 -4.95
CA GLY A 148 -12.41 3.03 -4.91
C GLY A 148 -13.56 2.04 -4.81
N TRP A 149 -14.67 2.42 -4.18
CA TRP A 149 -15.90 1.61 -4.18
C TRP A 149 -16.44 1.40 -5.59
N ASP A 150 -16.61 2.48 -6.35
CA ASP A 150 -17.15 2.41 -7.72
C ASP A 150 -16.20 1.69 -8.68
N ARG A 151 -14.89 1.91 -8.54
CA ARG A 151 -13.87 1.43 -9.48
C ARG A 151 -13.47 -0.03 -9.26
N LEU A 152 -13.41 -0.48 -8.01
CA LEU A 152 -12.97 -1.83 -7.64
C LEU A 152 -14.12 -2.78 -7.32
N GLY A 153 -15.28 -2.26 -7.00
CA GLY A 153 -16.45 -3.05 -6.62
C GLY A 153 -16.20 -3.97 -5.41
N TRP A 154 -16.82 -5.13 -5.43
CA TRP A 154 -16.76 -6.17 -4.37
C TRP A 154 -16.16 -7.48 -4.89
N GLN A 155 -14.98 -7.38 -5.51
CA GLN A 155 -14.33 -8.56 -6.08
C GLN A 155 -13.54 -9.35 -5.03
N GLY A 156 -13.29 -10.62 -5.35
CA GLY A 156 -12.46 -11.51 -4.53
C GLY A 156 -13.24 -12.40 -3.58
N ASN A 157 -12.47 -13.12 -2.77
CA ASN A 157 -13.00 -14.03 -1.76
C ASN A 157 -13.57 -13.29 -0.53
N TRP A 158 -14.05 -14.03 0.44
CA TRP A 158 -14.61 -13.52 1.69
C TRP A 158 -13.64 -12.59 2.42
N ALA A 159 -12.39 -13.00 2.57
CA ALA A 159 -11.36 -12.21 3.24
C ALA A 159 -11.11 -10.88 2.52
N GLN A 160 -11.05 -10.89 1.19
CA GLN A 160 -10.90 -9.67 0.39
C GLN A 160 -12.08 -8.71 0.61
N LYS A 161 -13.32 -9.23 0.59
CA LYS A 161 -14.52 -8.41 0.83
C LYS A 161 -14.53 -7.81 2.23
N TRP A 162 -14.15 -8.59 3.24
CA TRP A 162 -14.02 -8.10 4.61
C TRP A 162 -13.01 -6.97 4.73
N MET A 163 -11.85 -7.13 4.11
CA MET A 163 -10.81 -6.08 4.11
C MET A 163 -11.25 -4.83 3.33
N LEU A 164 -12.02 -4.98 2.24
CA LEU A 164 -12.62 -3.84 1.53
C LEU A 164 -13.62 -3.07 2.40
N ILE A 165 -14.42 -3.76 3.23
CA ILE A 165 -15.28 -3.09 4.22
C ILE A 165 -14.44 -2.30 5.22
N HIS A 166 -13.36 -2.90 5.71
CA HIS A 166 -12.44 -2.24 6.63
C HIS A 166 -11.84 -0.97 6.01
N ASP A 167 -11.33 -1.04 4.79
CA ASP A 167 -10.75 0.11 4.08
C ASP A 167 -11.75 1.26 3.86
N ARG A 168 -13.04 0.94 3.75
CA ARG A 168 -14.13 1.91 3.45
C ARG A 168 -14.83 2.48 4.67
N ARG A 169 -14.45 2.02 5.87
CA ARG A 169 -14.99 2.52 7.16
C ARG A 169 -14.17 3.64 7.77
N SER A 170 -12.98 3.92 7.26
CA SER A 170 -11.99 4.86 7.83
C SER A 170 -12.45 6.31 7.71
#